data_38155a44dd561e705beef940ad17bed0
#
_entry.id   38155a44dd561e705beef940ad17bed0
#
_cell.length_a   1.000
_cell.length_b   1.000
_cell.length_c   1.000
_cell.angle_alpha   90.00
_cell.angle_beta   90.00
_cell.angle_gamma   90.00
#
_symmetry.space_group_name_H-M   'P 1'
#
loop_
_entity.id
_entity.type
_entity.pdbx_description
1 polymer ?
#
loop_
_entity_poly.entity_id
_entity_poly.type
_entity_poly.pdbx_seq_one_letter_code
_entity_poly.pdbx_strand_id
1 'polypeptide(L)'
;MKKTSTTARARQRGSLRGYERTLTMVDGISTKIVHSMLVSGPTTVLLRFLATAVMNTFNIHPRMRMLQVKGERHMAEVHPLLSRHDVTSFALVRVRMVSSVASDADDMMSGWHQYADDECSIGFDRFKQLPFFLTIWVDEREGTARLMLFSDSYMSDGFSGMVALNCILEQVALLSNEHSESPQNEPEPEQPPVQVQELPLRPPLYKMWLSKVPWIKPIAKSVVNVSGRQIFRERARNYKPLLPPRADQHHFRAPPMTSSSTALFAQGNPGYMEKVVAKCREERVTVSGALVGAILLAFYHVMKERKSNPSQECFKIAADMSFNMRKRVPSPAKEEQVGLYTALTGLDWLTTEGVNMQKTSFWDLARRAKQEMDEKPKHILGMALPTVLLDKKINSRMQQSFLKGVYLPHSLTSDVSISNIGRYPFARNHRLTEDEDGSGVLTVESLHVYHPLPHLASSATFFIASVDAFNYSMAHKCENVVGEALFTAIVELCESIDRIGTDEKLLDVLNRVGLRYTGHDYK
;
A
#
# COMPACT_ATOMS: atom_id res chain seq x y z
N MET A 1 -19.34 -38.20 35.96
CA MET A 1 -18.34 -37.24 35.47
C MET A 1 -18.04 -37.56 34.02
N LYS A 2 -18.67 -36.85 33.06
CA LYS A 2 -18.34 -36.96 31.65
C LYS A 2 -17.19 -35.98 31.39
N LYS A 3 -16.00 -36.49 31.03
CA LYS A 3 -14.90 -35.71 30.54
C LYS A 3 -15.31 -35.12 29.19
N THR A 4 -15.62 -33.83 29.16
CA THR A 4 -15.72 -33.05 27.92
C THR A 4 -14.30 -32.94 27.35
N SER A 5 -13.97 -33.80 26.40
CA SER A 5 -12.76 -33.67 25.59
C SER A 5 -12.96 -32.48 24.68
N THR A 6 -12.39 -31.34 25.04
CA THR A 6 -12.16 -30.23 24.15
C THR A 6 -11.12 -30.70 23.12
N THR A 7 -11.59 -31.27 22.03
CA THR A 7 -10.74 -31.53 20.85
C THR A 7 -10.17 -30.18 20.38
N ALA A 8 -8.91 -29.94 20.69
CA ALA A 8 -8.18 -28.79 20.17
C ALA A 8 -8.34 -28.80 18.63
N ARG A 9 -9.10 -27.86 18.11
CA ARG A 9 -9.30 -27.68 16.67
C ARG A 9 -7.91 -27.55 16.04
N ALA A 10 -7.54 -28.46 15.15
CA ALA A 10 -6.23 -28.40 14.47
C ALA A 10 -6.06 -27.00 13.86
N ARG A 11 -4.97 -26.33 14.22
CA ARG A 11 -4.69 -24.97 13.73
C ARG A 11 -4.63 -24.98 12.22
N GLN A 12 -5.35 -24.06 11.60
CA GLN A 12 -5.37 -23.95 10.15
C GLN A 12 -4.05 -23.41 9.63
N ARG A 13 -3.36 -24.18 8.77
CA ARG A 13 -2.06 -23.84 8.18
C ARG A 13 -2.19 -23.48 6.72
N GLY A 14 -1.43 -22.49 6.27
CA GLY A 14 -1.35 -22.06 4.88
C GLY A 14 0.10 -22.01 4.37
N SER A 15 0.34 -22.54 3.17
CA SER A 15 1.63 -22.36 2.52
C SER A 15 1.70 -21.00 1.85
N LEU A 16 2.76 -20.22 2.14
CA LEU A 16 3.07 -18.95 1.50
C LEU A 16 3.56 -19.19 0.08
N ARG A 17 2.97 -18.52 -0.91
CA ARG A 17 3.27 -18.71 -2.33
C ARG A 17 3.30 -17.39 -3.09
N GLY A 18 4.04 -17.34 -4.19
CA GLY A 18 4.18 -16.16 -5.03
C GLY A 18 4.77 -14.97 -4.27
N TYR A 19 4.10 -13.84 -4.26
CA TYR A 19 4.52 -12.64 -3.54
C TYR A 19 4.66 -12.86 -2.03
N GLU A 20 3.73 -13.57 -1.39
CA GLU A 20 3.83 -13.90 0.03
C GLU A 20 5.16 -14.61 0.35
N ARG A 21 5.57 -15.55 -0.51
CA ARG A 21 6.86 -16.24 -0.39
C ARG A 21 8.04 -15.31 -0.61
N THR A 22 7.97 -14.43 -1.60
CA THR A 22 9.04 -13.49 -1.92
C THR A 22 9.28 -12.53 -0.75
N LEU A 23 8.21 -12.00 -0.18
CA LEU A 23 8.27 -11.07 0.95
C LEU A 23 8.74 -11.73 2.26
N THR A 24 8.68 -13.07 2.36
CA THR A 24 9.21 -13.84 3.51
C THR A 24 10.53 -14.52 3.21
N MET A 25 11.16 -14.20 2.09
CA MET A 25 12.37 -14.86 1.62
C MET A 25 13.58 -14.61 2.53
N VAL A 26 13.65 -13.44 3.14
CA VAL A 26 14.71 -13.05 4.05
C VAL A 26 14.12 -12.92 5.45
N ASP A 27 14.65 -13.70 6.40
CA ASP A 27 14.22 -13.64 7.79
C ASP A 27 14.53 -12.25 8.37
N GLY A 28 13.57 -11.70 9.09
CA GLY A 28 13.68 -10.40 9.73
C GLY A 28 13.50 -9.19 8.79
N ILE A 29 13.35 -9.40 7.48
CA ILE A 29 12.94 -8.32 6.55
C ILE A 29 11.43 -8.39 6.42
N SER A 30 10.78 -7.36 6.93
CA SER A 30 9.35 -7.12 6.82
C SER A 30 9.16 -5.74 6.19
N THR A 31 8.21 -5.61 5.30
CA THR A 31 7.79 -4.31 4.78
C THR A 31 6.43 -4.00 5.35
N LYS A 32 6.38 -3.02 6.24
CA LYS A 32 5.11 -2.53 6.76
C LYS A 32 4.41 -1.67 5.72
N ILE A 33 3.10 -1.80 5.65
CA ILE A 33 2.22 -0.87 4.94
C ILE A 33 1.45 -0.13 6.01
N VAL A 34 1.40 1.18 5.95
CA VAL A 34 0.54 2.01 6.79
C VAL A 34 -0.63 2.56 5.98
N HIS A 35 -1.82 2.46 6.56
CA HIS A 35 -3.02 3.14 6.11
C HIS A 35 -3.37 4.17 7.18
N SER A 36 -3.17 5.44 6.88
CA SER A 36 -3.44 6.55 7.79
C SER A 36 -4.75 7.21 7.41
N MET A 37 -5.79 6.95 8.19
CA MET A 37 -7.14 7.47 8.00
C MET A 37 -7.44 8.54 9.04
N LEU A 38 -7.89 9.70 8.60
CA LEU A 38 -8.44 10.75 9.48
C LEU A 38 -9.95 10.58 9.54
N VAL A 39 -10.50 10.59 10.74
CA VAL A 39 -11.94 10.60 11.00
C VAL A 39 -12.29 11.78 11.89
N SER A 40 -13.50 12.33 11.71
CA SER A 40 -14.10 13.35 12.57
C SER A 40 -15.38 12.82 13.20
N GLY A 41 -15.74 13.31 14.39
CA GLY A 41 -16.97 12.94 15.11
C GLY A 41 -16.72 12.55 16.57
N PRO A 42 -17.60 11.76 17.20
CA PRO A 42 -17.54 11.44 18.63
C PRO A 42 -16.39 10.47 18.94
N THR A 43 -15.20 11.03 19.15
CA THR A 43 -13.97 10.29 19.44
C THR A 43 -14.01 9.52 20.76
N THR A 44 -14.76 10.00 21.74
CA THR A 44 -14.96 9.30 23.03
C THR A 44 -15.68 7.97 22.84
N VAL A 45 -16.74 7.95 22.01
CA VAL A 45 -17.47 6.72 21.66
C VAL A 45 -16.57 5.79 20.84
N LEU A 46 -15.82 6.33 19.89
CA LEU A 46 -14.83 5.56 19.12
C LEU A 46 -13.85 4.84 20.07
N LEU A 47 -13.24 5.56 21.01
CA LEU A 47 -12.27 5.00 21.96
C LEU A 47 -12.88 3.91 22.86
N ARG A 48 -14.12 4.12 23.33
CA ARG A 48 -14.83 3.19 24.20
C ARG A 48 -14.95 1.79 23.59
N PHE A 49 -15.27 1.71 22.30
CA PHE A 49 -15.51 0.45 21.61
C PHE A 49 -14.32 -0.07 20.79
N LEU A 50 -13.26 0.73 20.61
CA LEU A 50 -12.15 0.46 19.70
C LEU A 50 -11.48 -0.89 19.93
N ALA A 51 -11.13 -1.23 21.17
CA ALA A 51 -10.43 -2.48 21.47
C ALA A 51 -11.25 -3.72 21.09
N THR A 52 -12.56 -3.69 21.36
CA THR A 52 -13.49 -4.77 20.98
C THR A 52 -13.69 -4.81 19.47
N ALA A 53 -13.83 -3.67 18.81
CA ALA A 53 -13.96 -3.58 17.35
C ALA A 53 -12.72 -4.13 16.63
N VAL A 54 -11.52 -3.82 17.12
CA VAL A 54 -10.27 -4.38 16.60
C VAL A 54 -10.24 -5.89 16.81
N MET A 55 -10.54 -6.40 18.00
CA MET A 55 -10.63 -7.84 18.27
C MET A 55 -11.59 -8.54 17.30
N ASN A 56 -12.80 -8.00 17.11
CA ASN A 56 -13.79 -8.53 16.20
C ASN A 56 -13.27 -8.55 14.76
N THR A 57 -12.64 -7.47 14.31
CA THR A 57 -12.06 -7.38 12.96
C THR A 57 -10.99 -8.44 12.72
N PHE A 58 -10.10 -8.67 13.69
CA PHE A 58 -9.11 -9.76 13.62
C PHE A 58 -9.78 -11.14 13.58
N ASN A 59 -10.87 -11.31 14.31
CA ASN A 59 -11.62 -12.58 14.34
C ASN A 59 -12.41 -12.82 13.05
N ILE A 60 -12.89 -11.78 12.39
CA ILE A 60 -13.53 -11.86 11.07
C ILE A 60 -12.49 -12.24 9.99
N HIS A 61 -11.29 -11.67 10.04
CA HIS A 61 -10.29 -11.83 8.99
C HIS A 61 -9.13 -12.75 9.42
N PRO A 62 -9.13 -14.05 9.08
CA PRO A 62 -8.12 -15.00 9.55
C PRO A 62 -6.69 -14.64 9.13
N ARG A 63 -6.50 -13.93 8.01
CA ARG A 63 -5.17 -13.46 7.59
C ARG A 63 -4.55 -12.43 8.53
N MET A 64 -5.35 -11.68 9.28
CA MET A 64 -4.85 -10.76 10.31
C MET A 64 -4.29 -11.50 11.54
N ARG A 65 -4.59 -12.80 11.66
CA ARG A 65 -4.11 -13.67 12.76
C ARG A 65 -3.05 -14.68 12.32
N MET A 66 -2.46 -14.53 11.12
CA MET A 66 -1.46 -15.48 10.61
C MET A 66 -0.06 -15.17 11.15
N LEU A 67 0.56 -16.17 11.76
CA LEU A 67 1.96 -16.14 12.19
C LEU A 67 2.79 -17.09 11.32
N GLN A 68 4.01 -16.68 10.99
CA GLN A 68 4.95 -17.55 10.28
C GLN A 68 5.42 -18.68 11.21
N VAL A 69 5.50 -19.90 10.68
CA VAL A 69 5.92 -21.06 11.48
C VAL A 69 7.44 -21.09 11.58
N LYS A 70 7.97 -21.11 12.82
CA LYS A 70 9.41 -21.18 13.06
C LYS A 70 9.98 -22.49 12.50
N GLY A 71 11.05 -22.40 11.73
CA GLY A 71 11.67 -23.55 11.05
C GLY A 71 11.02 -23.93 9.72
N GLU A 72 9.81 -23.46 9.44
CA GLU A 72 9.08 -23.69 8.18
C GLU A 72 8.88 -22.38 7.42
N ARG A 73 9.96 -21.79 6.88
CA ARG A 73 10.02 -20.44 6.30
C ARG A 73 8.81 -20.03 5.42
N HIS A 74 8.21 -20.98 4.72
CA HIS A 74 7.12 -20.72 3.78
C HIS A 74 5.77 -21.29 4.25
N MET A 75 5.63 -21.43 5.55
CA MET A 75 4.38 -21.83 6.20
C MET A 75 3.94 -20.76 7.19
N ALA A 76 2.66 -20.52 7.24
CA ALA A 76 2.02 -19.69 8.26
C ALA A 76 0.83 -20.43 8.87
N GLU A 77 0.52 -20.11 10.12
CA GLU A 77 -0.51 -20.72 10.92
C GLU A 77 -1.45 -19.65 11.44
N VAL A 78 -2.76 -19.90 11.39
CA VAL A 78 -3.77 -18.98 11.93
C VAL A 78 -3.81 -19.12 13.44
N HIS A 79 -3.58 -18.03 14.16
CA HIS A 79 -3.76 -17.97 15.60
C HIS A 79 -5.24 -18.20 15.95
N PRO A 80 -5.59 -18.83 17.05
CA PRO A 80 -6.97 -18.96 17.53
C PRO A 80 -7.69 -17.60 17.56
N LEU A 81 -9.01 -17.64 17.69
CA LEU A 81 -9.79 -16.42 17.88
C LEU A 81 -9.27 -15.65 19.08
N LEU A 82 -9.15 -14.34 18.90
CA LEU A 82 -8.61 -13.46 19.93
C LEU A 82 -9.66 -13.16 20.99
N SER A 83 -9.21 -13.06 22.23
CA SER A 83 -9.92 -12.51 23.38
C SER A 83 -9.54 -11.03 23.60
N ARG A 84 -10.24 -10.33 24.49
CA ARG A 84 -9.86 -8.97 24.92
C ARG A 84 -8.43 -8.93 25.52
N HIS A 85 -8.06 -9.97 26.26
CA HIS A 85 -6.70 -10.09 26.80
C HIS A 85 -5.64 -10.15 25.69
N ASP A 86 -5.92 -10.82 24.57
CA ASP A 86 -4.99 -10.92 23.45
C ASP A 86 -4.75 -9.57 22.79
N VAL A 87 -5.76 -8.68 22.72
CA VAL A 87 -5.60 -7.32 22.18
C VAL A 87 -4.52 -6.55 22.95
N THR A 88 -4.52 -6.69 24.27
CA THR A 88 -3.51 -6.05 25.14
C THR A 88 -2.17 -6.77 25.04
N SER A 89 -2.15 -8.09 25.14
CA SER A 89 -0.90 -8.88 25.17
C SER A 89 -0.11 -8.80 23.87
N PHE A 90 -0.77 -8.69 22.71
CA PHE A 90 -0.13 -8.45 21.42
C PHE A 90 0.07 -6.97 21.10
N ALA A 91 -0.36 -6.05 21.98
CA ALA A 91 -0.34 -4.59 21.75
C ALA A 91 -0.97 -4.20 20.41
N LEU A 92 -2.15 -4.76 20.10
CA LEU A 92 -2.84 -4.54 18.82
C LEU A 92 -3.44 -3.16 18.68
N VAL A 93 -3.67 -2.45 19.79
CA VAL A 93 -4.16 -1.07 19.83
C VAL A 93 -3.22 -0.23 20.68
N ARG A 94 -2.73 0.87 20.11
CA ARG A 94 -1.88 1.86 20.77
C ARG A 94 -2.57 3.21 20.68
N VAL A 95 -2.94 3.79 21.83
CA VAL A 95 -3.65 5.07 21.90
C VAL A 95 -2.69 6.18 22.31
N ARG A 96 -2.75 7.31 21.61
CA ARG A 96 -2.07 8.55 21.97
C ARG A 96 -3.08 9.69 22.01
N MET A 97 -3.24 10.29 23.17
CA MET A 97 -4.02 11.51 23.34
C MET A 97 -3.15 12.71 22.96
N VAL A 98 -3.66 13.56 22.07
CA VAL A 98 -3.00 14.80 21.70
C VAL A 98 -3.47 15.86 22.70
N SER A 99 -2.58 16.29 23.60
CA SER A 99 -2.90 17.31 24.61
C SER A 99 -2.50 18.68 24.08
N SER A 100 -3.45 19.57 23.91
CA SER A 100 -3.28 20.93 23.38
C SER A 100 -2.87 21.97 24.43
N VAL A 101 -2.06 21.59 25.41
CA VAL A 101 -1.61 22.55 26.46
C VAL A 101 -0.48 23.47 25.97
N ALA A 102 0.13 23.19 24.82
CA ALA A 102 1.16 24.03 24.23
C ALA A 102 0.65 24.65 22.92
N SER A 103 1.15 25.84 22.59
CA SER A 103 0.94 26.56 21.31
C SER A 103 1.34 25.77 20.05
N ASP A 104 1.75 24.53 20.21
CA ASP A 104 2.23 23.60 19.17
C ASP A 104 1.23 22.47 18.88
N ALA A 105 -0.07 22.63 19.21
CA ALA A 105 -1.09 21.60 18.99
C ALA A 105 -1.25 21.22 17.51
N ASP A 106 -1.09 22.18 16.61
CA ASP A 106 -1.05 21.94 15.16
C ASP A 106 0.14 21.04 14.77
N ASP A 107 1.23 21.09 15.54
CA ASP A 107 2.44 20.31 15.26
C ASP A 107 2.33 18.85 15.70
N MET A 108 1.55 18.52 16.73
CA MET A 108 1.42 17.14 17.19
C MET A 108 0.57 16.26 16.27
N MET A 109 -0.52 16.80 15.67
CA MET A 109 -1.28 16.07 14.66
C MET A 109 -0.55 16.05 13.30
N SER A 110 0.34 17.00 13.01
CA SER A 110 1.18 17.04 11.82
C SER A 110 2.32 16.02 11.89
N GLY A 111 2.86 15.72 13.06
CA GLY A 111 3.97 14.78 13.26
C GLY A 111 3.67 13.31 12.93
N TRP A 112 2.45 12.96 12.51
CA TRP A 112 2.11 11.58 12.15
C TRP A 112 2.90 11.06 10.95
N HIS A 113 3.32 11.93 10.04
CA HIS A 113 4.13 11.57 8.87
C HIS A 113 5.46 10.92 9.30
N GLN A 114 6.17 11.61 10.20
CA GLN A 114 7.43 11.12 10.72
C GLN A 114 7.22 9.82 11.53
N TYR A 115 6.20 9.79 12.38
CA TYR A 115 5.86 8.58 13.12
C TYR A 115 5.57 7.39 12.20
N ALA A 116 4.83 7.61 11.11
CA ALA A 116 4.51 6.56 10.14
C ALA A 116 5.78 6.04 9.44
N ASP A 117 6.70 6.92 9.05
CA ASP A 117 7.97 6.52 8.42
C ASP A 117 8.87 5.78 9.39
N ASP A 118 9.03 6.29 10.61
CA ASP A 118 9.83 5.66 11.68
C ASP A 118 9.29 4.26 12.02
N GLU A 119 7.98 4.13 12.24
CA GLU A 119 7.36 2.84 12.57
C GLU A 119 7.46 1.86 11.39
N CYS A 120 7.31 2.34 10.16
CA CYS A 120 7.45 1.53 8.95
C CYS A 120 8.90 1.09 8.71
N SER A 121 9.90 1.80 9.23
CA SER A 121 11.31 1.42 9.11
C SER A 121 11.67 0.19 9.95
N ILE A 122 10.83 -0.18 10.91
CA ILE A 122 11.03 -1.32 11.81
C ILE A 122 10.16 -2.49 11.34
N GLY A 123 10.73 -3.66 11.11
CA GLY A 123 10.00 -4.84 10.67
C GLY A 123 9.18 -5.52 11.77
N PHE A 124 8.23 -6.37 11.38
CA PHE A 124 7.54 -7.29 12.29
C PHE A 124 8.42 -8.49 12.67
N ASP A 125 8.35 -8.94 13.91
CA ASP A 125 8.75 -10.31 14.26
C ASP A 125 7.62 -11.26 13.87
N ARG A 126 7.67 -11.77 12.65
CA ARG A 126 6.64 -12.62 12.04
C ARG A 126 6.36 -13.93 12.77
N PHE A 127 7.24 -14.32 13.70
CA PHE A 127 7.07 -15.53 14.49
C PHE A 127 6.29 -15.29 15.79
N LYS A 128 6.22 -14.04 16.26
CA LYS A 128 5.65 -13.67 17.56
C LYS A 128 4.58 -12.58 17.46
N GLN A 129 4.67 -11.69 16.47
CA GLN A 129 3.75 -10.57 16.28
C GLN A 129 2.74 -10.89 15.20
N LEU A 130 1.47 -10.64 15.48
CA LEU A 130 0.43 -10.67 14.46
C LEU A 130 0.74 -9.61 13.39
N PRO A 131 0.38 -9.89 12.11
CA PRO A 131 0.82 -9.04 11.01
C PRO A 131 0.06 -7.72 10.87
N PHE A 132 -0.68 -7.30 11.90
CA PHE A 132 -1.40 -6.03 11.95
C PHE A 132 -1.40 -5.47 13.37
N PHE A 133 -1.38 -4.15 13.48
CA PHE A 133 -1.73 -3.40 14.69
C PHE A 133 -2.21 -2.00 14.32
N LEU A 134 -2.97 -1.37 15.21
CA LEU A 134 -3.53 -0.04 15.05
C LEU A 134 -2.88 0.92 16.05
N THR A 135 -2.40 2.06 15.57
CA THR A 135 -2.11 3.22 16.42
C THR A 135 -3.17 4.28 16.15
N ILE A 136 -3.74 4.85 17.19
CA ILE A 136 -4.70 5.94 17.08
C ILE A 136 -4.19 7.17 17.82
N TRP A 137 -4.22 8.31 17.15
CA TRP A 137 -3.97 9.61 17.74
C TRP A 137 -5.31 10.35 17.81
N VAL A 138 -5.63 10.88 18.97
CA VAL A 138 -6.96 11.47 19.23
C VAL A 138 -6.80 12.90 19.73
N ASP A 139 -7.49 13.81 19.08
CA ASP A 139 -7.76 15.17 19.54
C ASP A 139 -9.24 15.25 19.94
N GLU A 140 -9.50 15.20 21.26
CA GLU A 140 -10.88 15.25 21.78
C GLU A 140 -11.52 16.62 21.61
N ARG A 141 -10.73 17.69 21.54
CA ARG A 141 -11.26 19.06 21.41
C ARG A 141 -11.78 19.33 20.01
N GLU A 142 -10.99 18.92 19.02
CA GLU A 142 -11.38 19.03 17.62
C GLU A 142 -12.33 17.90 17.18
N GLY A 143 -12.57 16.90 18.05
CA GLY A 143 -13.39 15.74 17.71
C GLY A 143 -12.80 14.97 16.52
N THR A 144 -11.47 14.87 16.45
CA THR A 144 -10.78 14.17 15.35
C THR A 144 -9.91 13.02 15.84
N ALA A 145 -9.79 11.98 15.05
CA ALA A 145 -8.88 10.89 15.33
C ALA A 145 -8.18 10.43 14.05
N ARG A 146 -6.90 10.15 14.17
CA ARG A 146 -6.10 9.55 13.08
C ARG A 146 -5.80 8.10 13.41
N LEU A 147 -6.39 7.21 12.61
CA LEU A 147 -6.22 5.77 12.71
C LEU A 147 -5.09 5.37 11.76
N MET A 148 -3.97 4.89 12.30
CA MET A 148 -2.84 4.39 11.53
C MET A 148 -2.77 2.87 11.67
N LEU A 149 -3.29 2.15 10.69
CA LEU A 149 -3.24 0.70 10.62
C LEU A 149 -1.94 0.27 9.96
N PHE A 150 -1.06 -0.34 10.72
CA PHE A 150 0.17 -0.94 10.23
C PHE A 150 -0.06 -2.41 9.91
N SER A 151 0.41 -2.86 8.76
CA SER A 151 0.29 -4.27 8.35
C SER A 151 1.56 -4.77 7.68
N ASP A 152 1.87 -6.07 7.85
CA ASP A 152 2.98 -6.69 7.11
C ASP A 152 2.54 -7.05 5.69
N SER A 153 3.31 -6.62 4.71
CA SER A 153 3.02 -6.76 3.29
C SER A 153 2.83 -8.21 2.81
N TYR A 154 3.30 -9.23 3.58
CA TYR A 154 3.07 -10.62 3.18
C TYR A 154 1.63 -11.09 3.45
N MET A 155 0.85 -10.37 4.27
CA MET A 155 -0.56 -10.65 4.59
C MET A 155 -1.50 -9.53 4.18
N SER A 156 -0.99 -8.43 3.63
CA SER A 156 -1.76 -7.23 3.33
C SER A 156 -1.37 -6.61 1.99
N ASP A 157 -2.24 -5.79 1.47
CA ASP A 157 -1.99 -4.88 0.34
C ASP A 157 -2.71 -3.54 0.57
N GLY A 158 -2.53 -2.60 -0.36
CA GLY A 158 -3.13 -1.27 -0.25
C GLY A 158 -4.65 -1.26 -0.12
N PHE A 159 -5.36 -2.23 -0.68
CA PHE A 159 -6.82 -2.34 -0.53
C PHE A 159 -7.23 -3.01 0.79
N SER A 160 -6.44 -3.96 1.28
CA SER A 160 -6.73 -4.69 2.52
C SER A 160 -6.78 -3.80 3.75
N GLY A 161 -5.93 -2.76 3.81
CA GLY A 161 -5.98 -1.83 4.93
C GLY A 161 -7.25 -1.00 4.95
N MET A 162 -7.79 -0.62 3.77
CA MET A 162 -9.10 0.05 3.70
C MET A 162 -10.22 -0.87 4.21
N VAL A 163 -10.19 -2.15 3.82
CA VAL A 163 -11.14 -3.16 4.30
C VAL A 163 -11.09 -3.29 5.82
N ALA A 164 -9.89 -3.41 6.39
CA ALA A 164 -9.72 -3.58 7.83
C ALA A 164 -10.15 -2.34 8.61
N LEU A 165 -9.78 -1.13 8.15
CA LEU A 165 -10.21 0.13 8.79
C LEU A 165 -11.72 0.30 8.73
N ASN A 166 -12.34 0.05 7.56
CA ASN A 166 -13.80 0.10 7.45
C ASN A 166 -14.47 -0.91 8.39
N CYS A 167 -13.97 -2.14 8.43
CA CYS A 167 -14.51 -3.16 9.34
C CYS A 167 -14.41 -2.72 10.81
N ILE A 168 -13.30 -2.07 11.22
CA ILE A 168 -13.16 -1.52 12.58
C ILE A 168 -14.24 -0.45 12.83
N LEU A 169 -14.45 0.49 11.91
CA LEU A 169 -15.46 1.54 12.07
C LEU A 169 -16.88 0.98 12.10
N GLU A 170 -17.20 -0.01 11.25
CA GLU A 170 -18.48 -0.72 11.28
C GLU A 170 -18.70 -1.45 12.61
N GLN A 171 -17.66 -2.12 13.15
CA GLN A 171 -17.74 -2.78 14.45
C GLN A 171 -17.94 -1.79 15.59
N VAL A 172 -17.29 -0.61 15.55
CA VAL A 172 -17.54 0.47 16.52
C VAL A 172 -18.98 0.90 16.46
N ALA A 173 -19.53 1.13 15.27
CA ALA A 173 -20.93 1.55 15.09
C ALA A 173 -21.92 0.49 15.60
N LEU A 174 -21.69 -0.80 15.28
CA LEU A 174 -22.51 -1.90 15.77
C LEU A 174 -22.51 -1.96 17.30
N LEU A 175 -21.35 -1.95 17.92
CA LEU A 175 -21.19 -2.04 19.37
C LEU A 175 -21.81 -0.84 20.10
N SER A 176 -21.71 0.38 19.55
CA SER A 176 -22.35 1.56 20.15
C SER A 176 -23.88 1.44 20.11
N ASN A 177 -24.44 0.96 19.00
CA ASN A 177 -25.88 0.83 18.84
C ASN A 177 -26.46 -0.31 19.72
N GLU A 178 -25.77 -1.44 19.85
CA GLU A 178 -26.18 -2.53 20.74
C GLU A 178 -26.15 -2.13 22.21
N HIS A 179 -25.17 -1.28 22.59
CA HIS A 179 -25.06 -0.83 23.99
C HIS A 179 -26.20 0.08 24.41
N SER A 180 -26.72 0.91 23.51
CA SER A 180 -27.85 1.82 23.80
C SER A 180 -29.20 1.09 23.93
N GLU A 181 -29.34 -0.09 23.37
CA GLU A 181 -30.57 -0.90 23.47
C GLU A 181 -30.64 -1.73 24.78
N SER A 182 -29.53 -1.80 25.54
CA SER A 182 -29.48 -2.59 26.80
C SER A 182 -29.86 -1.71 28.00
N PRO A 183 -30.78 -2.14 28.91
CA PRO A 183 -31.14 -1.36 30.08
C PRO A 183 -29.94 -1.15 31.01
N GLN A 184 -29.72 0.10 31.45
CA GLN A 184 -28.55 0.63 32.15
C GLN A 184 -28.30 0.09 33.57
N ASN A 185 -28.97 -0.95 34.07
CA ASN A 185 -29.01 -1.28 35.50
C ASN A 185 -28.40 -2.61 35.92
N GLU A 186 -27.64 -3.31 35.08
CA GLU A 186 -26.91 -4.48 35.56
C GLU A 186 -25.39 -4.26 35.42
N PRO A 187 -24.59 -4.59 36.49
CA PRO A 187 -23.15 -4.61 36.37
C PRO A 187 -22.79 -5.61 35.26
N GLU A 188 -22.07 -5.15 34.24
CA GLU A 188 -21.66 -5.96 33.08
C GLU A 188 -21.16 -7.36 33.52
N PRO A 189 -21.97 -8.44 33.36
CA PRO A 189 -21.38 -9.75 33.33
C PRO A 189 -20.41 -9.73 32.16
N GLU A 190 -19.27 -10.39 32.27
CA GLU A 190 -18.37 -10.67 31.12
C GLU A 190 -19.24 -11.25 30.01
N GLN A 191 -19.79 -10.37 29.17
CA GLN A 191 -20.63 -10.79 28.04
C GLN A 191 -19.77 -11.70 27.18
N PRO A 192 -20.25 -12.91 26.87
CA PRO A 192 -19.52 -13.78 25.96
C PRO A 192 -19.28 -12.96 24.67
N PRO A 193 -18.05 -12.97 24.13
CA PRO A 193 -17.70 -12.18 22.97
C PRO A 193 -18.74 -12.44 21.88
N VAL A 194 -19.31 -11.38 21.32
CA VAL A 194 -20.20 -11.47 20.16
C VAL A 194 -19.55 -12.42 19.16
N GLN A 195 -20.19 -13.54 18.88
CA GLN A 195 -19.63 -14.55 17.97
C GLN A 195 -19.66 -13.99 16.56
N VAL A 196 -18.60 -13.24 16.20
CA VAL A 196 -18.43 -12.77 14.83
C VAL A 196 -18.17 -13.97 13.90
N GLN A 197 -18.80 -13.94 12.74
CA GLN A 197 -18.58 -14.97 11.73
C GLN A 197 -17.20 -14.81 11.07
N GLU A 198 -16.32 -15.78 11.30
CA GLU A 198 -15.02 -15.82 10.64
C GLU A 198 -15.17 -16.05 9.13
N LEU A 199 -14.49 -15.23 8.33
CA LEU A 199 -14.41 -15.42 6.89
C LEU A 199 -13.52 -16.62 6.54
N PRO A 200 -13.77 -17.35 5.45
CA PRO A 200 -12.93 -18.47 5.06
C PRO A 200 -11.52 -18.00 4.69
N LEU A 201 -10.49 -18.73 5.17
CA LEU A 201 -9.10 -18.49 4.75
C LEU A 201 -8.93 -18.80 3.26
N ARG A 202 -8.80 -17.76 2.44
CA ARG A 202 -8.59 -17.92 1.00
C ARG A 202 -7.16 -18.34 0.70
N PRO A 203 -6.95 -19.15 -0.36
CA PRO A 203 -5.61 -19.47 -0.83
C PRO A 203 -4.82 -18.22 -1.26
N PRO A 204 -3.48 -18.29 -1.31
CA PRO A 204 -2.65 -17.23 -1.91
C PRO A 204 -3.06 -16.93 -3.36
N LEU A 205 -2.91 -15.66 -3.77
CA LEU A 205 -3.15 -15.21 -5.15
C LEU A 205 -2.52 -16.15 -6.20
N TYR A 206 -1.30 -16.59 -5.95
CA TYR A 206 -0.59 -17.56 -6.78
C TYR A 206 -1.40 -18.83 -7.07
N LYS A 207 -2.02 -19.44 -6.05
CA LYS A 207 -2.83 -20.65 -6.24
C LYS A 207 -4.14 -20.34 -6.95
N MET A 208 -4.82 -19.28 -6.54
CA MET A 208 -6.10 -18.87 -7.14
C MET A 208 -5.93 -18.52 -8.62
N TRP A 209 -4.89 -17.78 -8.96
CA TRP A 209 -4.68 -17.35 -10.33
C TRP A 209 -4.27 -18.52 -11.24
N LEU A 210 -3.33 -19.38 -10.80
CA LEU A 210 -2.89 -20.54 -11.59
C LEU A 210 -3.93 -21.65 -11.67
N SER A 211 -4.90 -21.73 -10.76
CA SER A 211 -6.01 -22.69 -10.87
C SER A 211 -6.93 -22.41 -12.06
N LYS A 212 -6.96 -21.14 -12.53
CA LYS A 212 -7.72 -20.75 -13.71
C LYS A 212 -7.18 -21.35 -15.01
N VAL A 213 -5.86 -21.58 -15.06
CA VAL A 213 -5.15 -22.06 -16.25
C VAL A 213 -4.11 -23.12 -15.86
N PRO A 214 -4.57 -24.30 -15.42
CA PRO A 214 -3.67 -25.32 -14.86
C PRO A 214 -2.59 -25.79 -15.83
N TRP A 215 -2.86 -25.78 -17.12
CA TRP A 215 -1.94 -26.17 -18.18
C TRP A 215 -0.79 -25.18 -18.38
N ILE A 216 -0.95 -23.89 -18.03
CA ILE A 216 0.10 -22.88 -18.19
C ILE A 216 1.22 -23.03 -17.16
N LYS A 217 0.91 -23.59 -16.00
CA LYS A 217 1.86 -23.74 -14.89
C LYS A 217 3.11 -24.55 -15.24
N PRO A 218 3.02 -25.75 -15.87
CA PRO A 218 4.21 -26.49 -16.27
C PRO A 218 5.03 -25.74 -17.34
N ILE A 219 4.38 -25.08 -18.29
CA ILE A 219 5.05 -24.29 -19.34
C ILE A 219 5.81 -23.13 -18.69
N ALA A 220 5.15 -22.32 -17.84
CA ALA A 220 5.78 -21.21 -17.15
C ALA A 220 6.94 -21.66 -16.24
N LYS A 221 6.80 -22.80 -15.56
CA LYS A 221 7.89 -23.39 -14.76
C LYS A 221 9.09 -23.78 -15.61
N SER A 222 8.87 -24.40 -16.78
CA SER A 222 9.93 -24.76 -17.70
C SER A 222 10.68 -23.54 -18.19
N VAL A 223 9.98 -22.51 -18.67
CA VAL A 223 10.57 -21.25 -19.11
C VAL A 223 11.37 -20.58 -17.98
N VAL A 224 10.80 -20.48 -16.79
CA VAL A 224 11.50 -19.87 -15.63
C VAL A 224 12.74 -20.67 -15.22
N ASN A 225 12.70 -21.99 -15.31
CA ASN A 225 13.87 -22.83 -14.99
C ASN A 225 15.01 -22.65 -15.98
N VAL A 226 14.71 -22.53 -17.26
CA VAL A 226 15.70 -22.38 -18.34
C VAL A 226 16.21 -20.95 -18.45
N SER A 227 15.30 -19.99 -18.54
CA SER A 227 15.62 -18.60 -18.91
C SER A 227 15.51 -17.58 -17.76
N GLY A 228 14.89 -17.93 -16.64
CA GLY A 228 14.56 -16.96 -15.58
C GLY A 228 15.77 -16.24 -14.98
N ARG A 229 16.93 -16.93 -14.87
CA ARG A 229 18.17 -16.30 -14.38
C ARG A 229 18.74 -15.32 -15.40
N GLN A 230 18.69 -15.66 -16.68
CA GLN A 230 19.21 -14.83 -17.75
C GLN A 230 18.36 -13.58 -17.91
N ILE A 231 17.05 -13.72 -17.99
CA ILE A 231 16.10 -12.60 -18.08
C ILE A 231 16.32 -11.61 -16.91
N PHE A 232 16.43 -12.13 -15.69
CA PHE A 232 16.67 -11.30 -14.51
C PHE A 232 18.02 -10.58 -14.58
N ARG A 233 19.09 -11.28 -14.98
CA ARG A 233 20.44 -10.69 -15.11
C ARG A 233 20.51 -9.62 -16.20
N GLU A 234 19.88 -9.84 -17.33
CA GLU A 234 19.85 -8.87 -18.44
C GLU A 234 19.11 -7.60 -18.03
N ARG A 235 17.94 -7.74 -17.39
CA ARG A 235 17.21 -6.60 -16.82
C ARG A 235 18.04 -5.83 -15.80
N ALA A 236 18.68 -6.54 -14.90
CA ALA A 236 19.50 -5.95 -13.86
C ALA A 236 20.74 -5.22 -14.38
N ARG A 237 21.42 -5.81 -15.39
CA ARG A 237 22.65 -5.20 -15.97
C ARG A 237 22.38 -3.94 -16.77
N ASN A 238 21.23 -3.87 -17.41
CA ASN A 238 20.90 -2.79 -18.34
C ASN A 238 20.18 -1.62 -17.66
N TYR A 239 19.72 -1.82 -16.42
CA TYR A 239 19.05 -0.76 -15.69
C TYR A 239 20.05 0.24 -15.10
N LYS A 240 19.84 1.52 -15.38
CA LYS A 240 20.53 2.63 -14.76
C LYS A 240 19.49 3.62 -14.26
N PRO A 241 19.51 3.98 -12.96
CA PRO A 241 18.53 4.90 -12.42
C PRO A 241 18.65 6.28 -13.08
N LEU A 242 17.51 6.88 -13.40
CA LEU A 242 17.43 8.23 -13.95
C LEU A 242 17.86 9.30 -12.95
N LEU A 243 17.48 9.10 -11.70
CA LEU A 243 17.78 10.01 -10.60
C LEU A 243 18.91 9.46 -9.73
N PRO A 244 19.77 10.33 -9.15
CA PRO A 244 20.86 9.87 -8.32
C PRO A 244 20.35 9.20 -7.06
N PRO A 245 20.80 7.97 -6.78
CA PRO A 245 20.49 7.30 -5.53
C PRO A 245 21.21 7.99 -4.36
N ARG A 246 20.63 7.88 -3.16
CA ARG A 246 21.28 8.36 -1.92
C ARG A 246 22.61 7.65 -1.70
N ALA A 247 23.54 8.35 -1.05
CA ALA A 247 24.86 7.80 -0.73
C ALA A 247 24.79 6.57 0.19
N ASP A 248 23.81 6.51 1.09
CA ASP A 248 23.56 5.38 2.00
C ASP A 248 22.75 4.23 1.37
N GLN A 249 22.37 4.35 0.11
CA GLN A 249 21.60 3.36 -0.64
C GLN A 249 22.27 1.98 -0.69
N HIS A 250 23.59 1.95 -0.65
CA HIS A 250 24.38 0.71 -0.69
C HIS A 250 24.45 -0.02 0.66
N HIS A 251 24.06 0.63 1.75
CA HIS A 251 24.13 0.05 3.07
C HIS A 251 22.85 -0.75 3.34
N PHE A 252 23.00 -2.08 3.30
CA PHE A 252 21.97 -2.97 3.79
C PHE A 252 21.85 -2.79 5.31
N ARG A 253 20.69 -2.40 5.78
CA ARG A 253 20.39 -2.33 7.20
C ARG A 253 19.95 -3.70 7.68
N ALA A 254 20.66 -4.23 8.68
CA ALA A 254 20.28 -5.46 9.33
C ALA A 254 18.92 -5.29 10.07
N PRO A 255 18.13 -6.36 10.22
CA PRO A 255 16.93 -6.32 11.04
C PRO A 255 17.22 -5.76 12.43
N PRO A 256 16.29 -5.02 13.09
CA PRO A 256 14.90 -4.79 12.65
C PRO A 256 14.71 -3.70 11.59
N MET A 257 15.75 -2.92 11.26
CA MET A 257 15.67 -1.86 10.26
C MET A 257 15.63 -2.45 8.85
N THR A 258 14.57 -2.22 8.12
CA THR A 258 14.30 -2.89 6.83
C THR A 258 14.32 -1.94 5.63
N SER A 259 14.40 -0.63 5.86
CA SER A 259 14.36 0.38 4.80
C SER A 259 15.34 1.52 5.05
N SER A 260 15.80 2.13 3.95
CA SER A 260 16.54 3.39 3.93
C SER A 260 15.84 4.43 3.05
N SER A 261 14.55 4.26 2.77
CA SER A 261 13.75 5.23 2.02
C SER A 261 13.29 6.38 2.91
N THR A 262 12.95 7.51 2.27
CA THR A 262 12.30 8.67 2.90
C THR A 262 10.84 8.72 2.47
N ALA A 263 9.95 9.04 3.40
CA ALA A 263 8.52 9.22 3.16
C ALA A 263 8.18 10.69 2.89
N LEU A 264 7.29 10.91 1.92
CA LEU A 264 6.69 12.21 1.63
C LEU A 264 5.17 12.05 1.53
N PHE A 265 4.42 13.03 2.05
CA PHE A 265 2.97 13.01 2.08
C PHE A 265 2.41 14.38 1.68
N ALA A 266 1.29 14.39 0.98
CA ALA A 266 0.55 15.58 0.64
C ALA A 266 -0.95 15.26 0.51
N GLN A 267 -1.78 16.24 0.78
CA GLN A 267 -3.21 16.20 0.52
C GLN A 267 -3.54 17.15 -0.62
N GLY A 268 -4.28 16.65 -1.61
CA GLY A 268 -4.76 17.45 -2.71
C GLY A 268 -5.95 18.33 -2.32
N ASN A 269 -6.31 19.24 -3.20
CA ASN A 269 -7.47 20.09 -3.01
C ASN A 269 -8.76 19.32 -3.33
N PRO A 270 -9.76 19.29 -2.43
CA PRO A 270 -11.02 18.56 -2.64
C PRO A 270 -11.73 18.93 -3.96
N GLY A 271 -11.72 20.22 -4.32
CA GLY A 271 -12.37 20.71 -5.54
C GLY A 271 -11.72 20.25 -6.86
N TYR A 272 -10.48 19.74 -6.83
CA TYR A 272 -9.77 19.31 -8.03
C TYR A 272 -9.99 17.84 -8.38
N MET A 273 -10.14 16.96 -7.40
CA MET A 273 -10.31 15.54 -7.66
C MET A 273 -11.48 15.26 -8.61
N GLU A 274 -12.65 15.84 -8.34
CA GLU A 274 -13.83 15.63 -9.18
C GLU A 274 -13.64 16.19 -10.61
N LYS A 275 -12.96 17.34 -10.75
CA LYS A 275 -12.62 17.92 -12.06
C LYS A 275 -11.66 17.02 -12.82
N VAL A 276 -10.61 16.49 -12.19
CA VAL A 276 -9.67 15.55 -12.79
C VAL A 276 -10.38 14.28 -13.24
N VAL A 277 -11.25 13.72 -12.38
CA VAL A 277 -12.04 12.53 -12.73
C VAL A 277 -12.97 12.80 -13.92
N ALA A 278 -13.64 13.96 -13.95
CA ALA A 278 -14.51 14.37 -15.05
C ALA A 278 -13.70 14.53 -16.35
N LYS A 279 -12.55 15.20 -16.31
CA LYS A 279 -11.66 15.37 -17.46
C LYS A 279 -11.13 14.03 -17.99
N CYS A 280 -10.72 13.12 -17.12
CA CYS A 280 -10.31 11.78 -17.52
C CYS A 280 -11.44 11.01 -18.23
N ARG A 281 -12.70 11.18 -17.81
CA ARG A 281 -13.86 10.57 -18.47
C ARG A 281 -14.10 11.18 -19.85
N GLU A 282 -14.03 12.52 -19.98
CA GLU A 282 -14.11 13.24 -21.25
C GLU A 282 -13.08 12.69 -22.24
N GLU A 283 -11.83 12.54 -21.82
CA GLU A 283 -10.72 12.04 -22.62
C GLU A 283 -10.69 10.50 -22.78
N ARG A 284 -11.68 9.80 -22.22
CA ARG A 284 -11.83 8.32 -22.26
C ARG A 284 -10.64 7.55 -21.67
N VAL A 285 -10.01 8.12 -20.65
CA VAL A 285 -8.92 7.49 -19.90
C VAL A 285 -9.31 7.23 -18.44
N THR A 286 -8.48 6.48 -17.73
CA THR A 286 -8.58 6.33 -16.29
C THR A 286 -7.65 7.33 -15.60
N VAL A 287 -7.92 7.68 -14.34
CA VAL A 287 -6.99 8.46 -13.52
C VAL A 287 -5.60 7.81 -13.51
N SER A 288 -5.51 6.47 -13.43
CA SER A 288 -4.22 5.77 -13.50
C SER A 288 -3.45 6.03 -14.80
N GLY A 289 -4.15 6.12 -15.94
CA GLY A 289 -3.52 6.46 -17.22
C GLY A 289 -2.97 7.89 -17.22
N ALA A 290 -3.73 8.85 -16.70
CA ALA A 290 -3.29 10.24 -16.57
C ALA A 290 -2.12 10.39 -15.57
N LEU A 291 -2.12 9.61 -14.47
CA LEU A 291 -1.00 9.57 -13.52
C LEU A 291 0.32 9.15 -14.17
N VAL A 292 0.30 8.21 -15.10
CA VAL A 292 1.52 7.82 -15.84
C VAL A 292 2.09 9.03 -16.59
N GLY A 293 1.22 9.84 -17.21
CA GLY A 293 1.62 11.08 -17.89
C GLY A 293 2.23 12.11 -16.90
N ALA A 294 1.56 12.37 -15.80
CA ALA A 294 2.02 13.30 -14.78
C ALA A 294 3.38 12.88 -14.19
N ILE A 295 3.53 11.60 -13.83
CA ILE A 295 4.78 11.07 -13.28
C ILE A 295 5.92 11.13 -14.31
N LEU A 296 5.66 10.79 -15.57
CA LEU A 296 6.66 10.90 -16.63
C LEU A 296 7.13 12.34 -16.82
N LEU A 297 6.20 13.30 -16.81
CA LEU A 297 6.52 14.73 -16.90
C LEU A 297 7.36 15.21 -15.71
N ALA A 298 7.02 14.78 -14.50
CA ALA A 298 7.77 15.14 -13.29
C ALA A 298 9.23 14.62 -13.34
N PHE A 299 9.41 13.33 -13.71
CA PHE A 299 10.74 12.77 -13.89
C PHE A 299 11.55 13.50 -14.98
N TYR A 300 10.91 13.81 -16.12
CA TYR A 300 11.55 14.59 -17.18
C TYR A 300 11.97 15.96 -16.70
N HIS A 301 11.11 16.68 -15.97
CA HIS A 301 11.39 18.01 -15.41
C HIS A 301 12.61 17.97 -14.49
N VAL A 302 12.57 17.13 -13.46
CA VAL A 302 13.65 17.03 -12.46
C VAL A 302 14.97 16.61 -13.11
N MET A 303 14.93 15.72 -14.10
CA MET A 303 16.13 15.30 -14.83
C MET A 303 16.67 16.41 -15.73
N LYS A 304 15.81 17.18 -16.40
CA LYS A 304 16.21 18.31 -17.29
C LYS A 304 16.94 19.40 -16.52
N GLU A 305 16.43 19.77 -15.35
CA GLU A 305 17.06 20.80 -14.50
C GLU A 305 18.47 20.40 -14.03
N ARG A 306 18.76 19.10 -13.97
CA ARG A 306 20.07 18.58 -13.55
C ARG A 306 21.07 18.38 -14.69
N LYS A 307 20.59 18.18 -15.92
CA LYS A 307 21.43 17.88 -17.10
C LYS A 307 21.32 18.99 -18.12
N SER A 308 22.41 19.70 -18.34
CA SER A 308 22.50 20.84 -19.26
C SER A 308 22.26 20.51 -20.74
N ASN A 309 21.97 19.24 -21.10
CA ASN A 309 21.79 18.88 -22.51
C ASN A 309 20.82 17.68 -22.67
N PRO A 310 19.51 17.93 -22.80
CA PRO A 310 18.53 16.88 -23.10
C PRO A 310 18.40 16.68 -24.62
N SER A 311 19.45 16.19 -25.29
CA SER A 311 19.40 15.90 -26.73
C SER A 311 18.76 14.56 -27.08
N GLN A 312 18.03 13.92 -26.16
CA GLN A 312 17.32 12.68 -26.48
C GLN A 312 15.96 13.00 -27.11
N GLU A 313 15.76 12.61 -28.38
CA GLU A 313 14.46 12.71 -29.05
C GLU A 313 13.35 11.98 -28.30
N CYS A 314 13.68 10.88 -27.58
CA CYS A 314 12.76 10.09 -26.79
C CYS A 314 13.22 9.95 -25.35
N PHE A 315 12.36 10.36 -24.43
CA PHE A 315 12.54 10.16 -23.00
C PHE A 315 12.12 8.74 -22.59
N LYS A 316 12.99 8.02 -21.91
CA LYS A 316 12.76 6.66 -21.44
C LYS A 316 12.74 6.60 -19.93
N ILE A 317 11.79 5.85 -19.38
CA ILE A 317 11.64 5.63 -17.94
C ILE A 317 11.23 4.17 -17.68
N ALA A 318 11.82 3.56 -16.67
CA ALA A 318 11.42 2.25 -16.19
C ALA A 318 10.32 2.41 -15.14
N ALA A 319 9.07 2.13 -15.52
CA ALA A 319 7.90 2.27 -14.65
C ALA A 319 7.20 0.94 -14.44
N ASP A 320 6.82 0.66 -13.20
CA ASP A 320 6.01 -0.48 -12.80
C ASP A 320 4.66 0.00 -12.26
N MET A 321 3.61 -0.83 -12.40
CA MET A 321 2.29 -0.56 -11.83
C MET A 321 1.78 -1.71 -10.99
N SER A 322 1.09 -1.36 -9.90
CA SER A 322 0.38 -2.29 -9.04
C SER A 322 -1.07 -2.47 -9.49
N PHE A 323 -1.57 -3.70 -9.47
CA PHE A 323 -2.95 -4.04 -9.82
C PHE A 323 -3.64 -4.80 -8.70
N ASN A 324 -4.85 -4.39 -8.37
CA ASN A 324 -5.74 -5.18 -7.53
C ASN A 324 -6.31 -6.35 -8.34
N MET A 325 -5.99 -7.57 -7.93
CA MET A 325 -6.35 -8.81 -8.62
C MET A 325 -7.65 -9.44 -8.12
N ARG A 326 -8.31 -8.85 -7.10
CA ARG A 326 -9.51 -9.47 -6.48
C ARG A 326 -10.61 -9.82 -7.47
N LYS A 327 -10.88 -8.93 -8.42
CA LYS A 327 -11.90 -9.15 -9.48
C LYS A 327 -11.42 -10.03 -10.64
N ARG A 328 -10.13 -10.40 -10.66
CA ARG A 328 -9.49 -11.11 -11.79
C ARG A 328 -9.15 -12.56 -11.49
N VAL A 329 -9.36 -13.01 -10.27
CA VAL A 329 -9.19 -14.43 -9.88
C VAL A 329 -10.49 -15.22 -10.04
N PRO A 330 -10.43 -16.55 -10.25
CA PRO A 330 -11.62 -17.37 -10.61
C PRO A 330 -12.70 -17.44 -9.55
N SER A 331 -12.28 -17.50 -8.32
CA SER A 331 -13.17 -17.32 -7.16
C SER A 331 -12.76 -16.00 -6.56
N PRO A 332 -13.41 -14.89 -6.97
CA PRO A 332 -12.97 -13.59 -6.51
C PRO A 332 -12.92 -13.60 -4.99
N ALA A 333 -11.79 -13.20 -4.44
CA ALA A 333 -11.78 -12.82 -3.05
C ALA A 333 -12.88 -11.79 -2.93
N LYS A 334 -13.85 -12.02 -2.05
CA LYS A 334 -14.86 -11.00 -1.77
C LYS A 334 -14.10 -9.70 -1.52
N GLU A 335 -14.63 -8.59 -1.99
CA GLU A 335 -13.97 -7.28 -1.84
C GLU A 335 -13.63 -6.98 -0.38
N GLU A 336 -14.39 -7.58 0.54
CA GLU A 336 -14.24 -7.44 2.00
C GLU A 336 -13.12 -8.30 2.61
N GLN A 337 -12.34 -9.06 1.84
CA GLN A 337 -11.31 -9.93 2.42
C GLN A 337 -9.93 -9.27 2.48
N VAL A 338 -9.37 -9.27 3.68
CA VAL A 338 -7.96 -8.92 3.91
C VAL A 338 -7.05 -10.00 3.32
N GLY A 339 -5.98 -9.58 2.64
CA GLY A 339 -4.96 -10.46 2.07
C GLY A 339 -4.11 -9.77 1.00
N LEU A 340 -3.05 -10.43 0.58
CA LEU A 340 -2.18 -9.94 -0.50
C LEU A 340 -2.73 -10.38 -1.87
N TYR A 341 -3.47 -9.50 -2.52
CA TYR A 341 -4.08 -9.73 -3.83
C TYR A 341 -3.60 -8.76 -4.90
N THR A 342 -2.39 -8.24 -4.74
CA THR A 342 -1.75 -7.33 -5.68
C THR A 342 -0.80 -8.08 -6.61
N ALA A 343 -0.78 -7.68 -7.88
CA ALA A 343 0.26 -8.04 -8.84
C ALA A 343 0.95 -6.78 -9.35
N LEU A 344 2.22 -6.93 -9.74
CA LEU A 344 3.02 -5.87 -10.35
C LEU A 344 3.28 -6.19 -11.81
N THR A 345 3.28 -5.18 -12.68
CA THR A 345 3.73 -5.30 -14.06
C THR A 345 4.40 -4.02 -14.53
N GLY A 346 5.42 -4.16 -15.38
CA GLY A 346 6.11 -3.01 -15.98
C GLY A 346 5.33 -2.42 -17.15
N LEU A 347 5.50 -1.13 -17.42
CA LEU A 347 5.09 -0.46 -18.65
C LEU A 347 6.28 -0.52 -19.63
N ASP A 348 6.46 -1.68 -20.26
CA ASP A 348 7.69 -2.01 -20.98
C ASP A 348 8.02 -1.07 -22.14
N TRP A 349 7.00 -0.52 -22.83
CA TRP A 349 7.18 0.43 -23.92
C TRP A 349 7.83 1.74 -23.47
N LEU A 350 7.60 2.19 -22.24
CA LEU A 350 8.27 3.38 -21.70
C LEU A 350 9.79 3.18 -21.61
N THR A 351 10.23 1.96 -21.40
CA THR A 351 11.66 1.60 -21.34
C THR A 351 12.25 1.31 -22.70
N THR A 352 11.50 0.60 -23.58
CA THR A 352 11.99 0.14 -24.88
C THR A 352 11.93 1.22 -25.94
N GLU A 353 10.76 1.80 -26.14
CA GLU A 353 10.51 2.83 -27.16
C GLU A 353 10.80 4.23 -26.61
N GLY A 354 10.29 4.52 -25.41
CA GLY A 354 10.30 5.86 -24.81
C GLY A 354 9.20 6.75 -25.41
N VAL A 355 9.23 8.02 -25.03
CA VAL A 355 8.22 9.01 -25.37
C VAL A 355 8.85 10.27 -25.95
N ASN A 356 8.41 10.70 -27.14
CA ASN A 356 8.84 11.96 -27.71
C ASN A 356 8.07 13.12 -27.06
N MET A 357 8.76 13.92 -26.25
CA MET A 357 8.16 14.97 -25.43
C MET A 357 7.53 16.12 -26.26
N GLN A 358 8.04 16.37 -27.48
CA GLN A 358 7.55 17.44 -28.36
C GLN A 358 6.35 17.01 -29.21
N LYS A 359 6.27 15.71 -29.58
CA LYS A 359 5.30 15.22 -30.55
C LYS A 359 4.10 14.50 -29.90
N THR A 360 4.31 13.87 -28.74
CA THR A 360 3.27 13.10 -28.05
C THR A 360 2.34 14.02 -27.27
N SER A 361 1.02 13.87 -27.43
CA SER A 361 0.08 14.56 -26.55
C SER A 361 -0.05 13.86 -25.20
N PHE A 362 -0.41 14.61 -24.16
CA PHE A 362 -0.61 14.07 -22.82
C PHE A 362 -1.66 12.96 -22.80
N TRP A 363 -2.77 13.20 -23.48
CA TRP A 363 -3.89 12.26 -23.48
C TRP A 363 -3.64 11.02 -24.36
N ASP A 364 -2.83 11.13 -25.42
CA ASP A 364 -2.40 9.94 -26.19
C ASP A 364 -1.51 9.04 -25.35
N LEU A 365 -0.61 9.62 -24.58
CA LEU A 365 0.20 8.87 -23.62
C LEU A 365 -0.69 8.18 -22.58
N ALA A 366 -1.65 8.91 -22.00
CA ALA A 366 -2.58 8.38 -21.00
C ALA A 366 -3.47 7.25 -21.56
N ARG A 367 -3.94 7.39 -22.82
CA ARG A 367 -4.70 6.34 -23.51
C ARG A 367 -3.86 5.09 -23.76
N ARG A 368 -2.61 5.25 -24.19
CA ARG A 368 -1.69 4.12 -24.39
C ARG A 368 -1.40 3.40 -23.06
N ALA A 369 -1.15 4.16 -22.01
CA ALA A 369 -0.94 3.58 -20.67
C ALA A 369 -2.17 2.81 -20.18
N LYS A 370 -3.37 3.39 -20.34
CA LYS A 370 -4.64 2.71 -20.01
C LYS A 370 -4.81 1.42 -20.81
N GLN A 371 -4.59 1.44 -22.12
CA GLN A 371 -4.70 0.26 -22.96
C GLN A 371 -3.78 -0.87 -22.47
N GLU A 372 -2.53 -0.57 -22.19
CA GLU A 372 -1.59 -1.57 -21.71
C GLU A 372 -2.00 -2.13 -20.33
N MET A 373 -2.47 -1.26 -19.42
CA MET A 373 -3.00 -1.69 -18.12
C MET A 373 -4.22 -2.59 -18.23
N ASP A 374 -5.08 -2.38 -19.22
CA ASP A 374 -6.26 -3.20 -19.47
C ASP A 374 -5.93 -4.54 -20.13
N GLU A 375 -4.90 -4.57 -20.97
CA GLU A 375 -4.51 -5.76 -21.75
C GLU A 375 -3.56 -6.68 -21.01
N LYS A 376 -2.53 -6.15 -20.32
CA LYS A 376 -1.51 -6.97 -19.65
C LYS A 376 -2.06 -8.04 -18.70
N PRO A 377 -3.06 -7.75 -17.84
CA PRO A 377 -3.63 -8.76 -16.97
C PRO A 377 -4.40 -9.86 -17.69
N LYS A 378 -4.73 -9.67 -18.98
CA LYS A 378 -5.39 -10.67 -19.84
C LYS A 378 -4.37 -11.62 -20.47
N HIS A 379 -3.10 -11.21 -20.59
CA HIS A 379 -2.03 -12.05 -21.13
C HIS A 379 -1.62 -13.13 -20.15
N ILE A 380 -2.20 -14.30 -20.30
CA ILE A 380 -2.05 -15.44 -19.38
C ILE A 380 -0.58 -15.79 -19.15
N LEU A 381 0.22 -15.94 -20.20
CA LEU A 381 1.63 -16.28 -20.07
C LEU A 381 2.45 -15.11 -19.47
N GLY A 382 2.16 -13.88 -19.88
CA GLY A 382 2.79 -12.67 -19.35
C GLY A 382 2.61 -12.49 -17.84
N MET A 383 1.46 -12.91 -17.30
CA MET A 383 1.20 -12.91 -15.86
C MET A 383 1.73 -14.16 -15.16
N ALA A 384 1.74 -15.32 -15.84
CA ALA A 384 2.22 -16.56 -15.25
C ALA A 384 3.72 -16.57 -14.99
N LEU A 385 4.51 -16.02 -15.90
CA LEU A 385 5.98 -16.03 -15.80
C LEU A 385 6.49 -15.26 -14.56
N PRO A 386 6.12 -14.00 -14.32
CA PRO A 386 6.50 -13.29 -13.10
C PRO A 386 6.00 -14.00 -11.85
N THR A 387 4.74 -14.46 -11.86
CA THR A 387 4.12 -15.15 -10.71
C THR A 387 4.88 -16.44 -10.34
N VAL A 388 5.27 -17.25 -11.33
CA VAL A 388 6.06 -18.48 -11.11
C VAL A 388 7.49 -18.15 -10.73
N LEU A 389 8.08 -17.09 -11.29
CA LEU A 389 9.43 -16.63 -10.93
C LEU A 389 9.48 -16.21 -9.46
N LEU A 390 8.50 -15.43 -8.99
CA LEU A 390 8.38 -14.99 -7.60
C LEU A 390 8.14 -16.17 -6.63
N ASP A 391 7.49 -17.24 -7.09
CA ASP A 391 7.27 -18.44 -6.27
C ASP A 391 8.49 -19.38 -6.24
N LYS A 392 9.54 -19.08 -6.98
CA LYS A 392 10.74 -19.94 -7.03
C LYS A 392 11.44 -19.94 -5.66
N LYS A 393 11.81 -21.14 -5.20
CA LYS A 393 12.64 -21.27 -4.00
C LYS A 393 14.01 -20.64 -4.25
N ILE A 394 14.33 -19.60 -3.50
CA ILE A 394 15.64 -18.97 -3.51
C ILE A 394 16.49 -19.64 -2.43
N ASN A 395 17.63 -20.20 -2.82
CA ASN A 395 18.56 -20.81 -1.87
C ASN A 395 19.37 -19.73 -1.14
N SER A 396 20.03 -20.11 -0.05
CA SER A 396 20.81 -19.20 0.79
C SER A 396 21.89 -18.41 0.04
N ARG A 397 22.53 -19.02 -0.98
CA ARG A 397 23.53 -18.31 -1.81
C ARG A 397 22.89 -17.22 -2.66
N MET A 398 21.76 -17.52 -3.30
CA MET A 398 21.02 -16.51 -4.08
C MET A 398 20.52 -15.39 -3.17
N GLN A 399 20.02 -15.73 -1.99
CA GLN A 399 19.59 -14.77 -0.98
C GLN A 399 20.73 -13.83 -0.57
N GLN A 400 21.90 -14.37 -0.24
CA GLN A 400 23.09 -13.57 0.09
C GLN A 400 23.54 -12.70 -1.09
N SER A 401 23.46 -13.21 -2.31
CA SER A 401 23.81 -12.45 -3.51
C SER A 401 22.85 -11.28 -3.75
N PHE A 402 21.56 -11.45 -3.48
CA PHE A 402 20.59 -10.35 -3.52
C PHE A 402 20.87 -9.31 -2.45
N LEU A 403 21.12 -9.75 -1.21
CA LEU A 403 21.39 -8.85 -0.08
C LEU A 403 22.70 -8.06 -0.28
N LYS A 404 23.69 -8.64 -0.96
CA LYS A 404 24.97 -7.98 -1.26
C LYS A 404 24.92 -7.08 -2.50
N GLY A 405 23.77 -6.94 -3.15
CA GLY A 405 23.64 -6.15 -4.38
C GLY A 405 24.43 -6.66 -5.59
N VAL A 406 24.86 -7.93 -5.57
CA VAL A 406 25.71 -8.52 -6.62
C VAL A 406 25.05 -8.47 -7.99
N TYR A 407 23.72 -8.53 -8.05
CA TYR A 407 22.96 -8.54 -9.30
C TYR A 407 22.36 -7.20 -9.69
N LEU A 408 22.17 -6.32 -8.72
CA LEU A 408 21.51 -5.03 -8.90
C LEU A 408 22.36 -3.96 -8.22
N PRO A 409 23.18 -3.23 -8.98
CA PRO A 409 23.84 -2.05 -8.46
C PRO A 409 22.80 -1.13 -7.84
N HIS A 410 23.05 -0.60 -6.66
CA HIS A 410 22.09 0.23 -5.89
C HIS A 410 20.82 -0.48 -5.41
N SER A 411 20.66 -1.79 -5.66
CA SER A 411 19.43 -2.56 -5.29
C SER A 411 18.14 -1.97 -5.87
N LEU A 412 18.22 -1.34 -7.05
CA LEU A 412 17.10 -0.73 -7.73
C LEU A 412 16.67 -1.56 -8.95
N THR A 413 15.36 -1.66 -9.16
CA THR A 413 14.74 -2.47 -10.23
C THR A 413 14.11 -1.63 -11.33
N SER A 414 13.67 -0.41 -10.99
CA SER A 414 13.01 0.54 -11.89
C SER A 414 13.13 1.97 -11.33
N ASP A 415 12.73 2.95 -12.11
CA ASP A 415 12.74 4.36 -11.68
C ASP A 415 11.55 4.65 -10.77
N VAL A 416 10.37 4.14 -11.13
CA VAL A 416 9.16 4.38 -10.36
C VAL A 416 8.23 3.17 -10.34
N SER A 417 7.59 2.94 -9.18
CA SER A 417 6.43 2.08 -9.05
C SER A 417 5.19 2.93 -8.75
N ILE A 418 4.11 2.70 -9.47
CA ILE A 418 2.88 3.48 -9.36
C ILE A 418 1.81 2.61 -8.70
N SER A 419 1.29 3.07 -7.58
CA SER A 419 0.26 2.38 -6.81
C SER A 419 -0.98 3.27 -6.66
N ASN A 420 -1.93 3.13 -7.59
CA ASN A 420 -3.22 3.76 -7.44
C ASN A 420 -4.15 2.84 -6.63
N ILE A 421 -4.33 3.18 -5.36
CA ILE A 421 -5.19 2.43 -4.43
C ILE A 421 -6.67 2.63 -4.79
N GLY A 422 -6.99 3.79 -5.37
CA GLY A 422 -8.33 4.19 -5.77
C GLY A 422 -9.08 5.00 -4.71
N ARG A 423 -10.35 5.25 -5.00
CA ARG A 423 -11.26 5.91 -4.06
C ARG A 423 -11.66 4.94 -2.97
N TYR A 424 -11.75 5.43 -1.73
CA TYR A 424 -12.32 4.69 -0.60
C TYR A 424 -13.73 4.19 -0.96
N PRO A 425 -13.94 2.86 -1.05
CA PRO A 425 -15.15 2.32 -1.66
C PRO A 425 -16.30 2.08 -0.68
N PHE A 426 -16.07 2.33 0.61
CA PHE A 426 -17.01 2.04 1.69
C PHE A 426 -17.78 3.29 2.13
N ALA A 427 -18.72 3.12 3.06
CA ALA A 427 -19.45 4.23 3.65
C ALA A 427 -18.48 5.20 4.35
N ARG A 428 -18.63 6.49 4.09
CA ARG A 428 -17.86 7.53 4.78
C ARG A 428 -18.38 7.81 6.18
N ASN A 429 -19.68 7.67 6.36
CA ASN A 429 -20.40 8.04 7.57
C ASN A 429 -20.84 6.78 8.32
N HIS A 430 -20.39 6.66 9.56
CA HIS A 430 -20.77 5.59 10.48
C HIS A 430 -21.57 6.20 11.63
N ARG A 431 -22.85 5.86 11.72
CA ARG A 431 -23.73 6.36 12.77
C ARG A 431 -23.42 5.67 14.09
N LEU A 432 -23.21 6.46 15.12
CA LEU A 432 -22.99 6.00 16.49
C LEU A 432 -24.18 6.45 17.34
N THR A 433 -24.51 5.66 18.34
CA THR A 433 -25.45 6.08 19.37
C THR A 433 -24.66 6.58 20.57
N GLU A 434 -24.93 7.80 21.03
CA GLU A 434 -24.37 8.38 22.25
C GLU A 434 -25.33 8.15 23.42
N ASP A 435 -24.81 7.94 24.64
CA ASP A 435 -25.59 7.88 25.86
C ASP A 435 -26.29 9.23 26.07
N GLU A 436 -27.57 9.24 26.26
CA GLU A 436 -28.41 10.34 26.76
C GLU A 436 -29.10 11.29 25.79
N ASP A 437 -28.75 11.52 24.52
CA ASP A 437 -29.63 12.34 23.61
C ASP A 437 -29.03 12.61 22.22
N GLY A 438 -27.94 11.99 21.82
CA GLY A 438 -27.28 12.31 20.57
C GLY A 438 -27.02 11.09 19.65
N SER A 439 -27.37 11.20 18.39
CA SER A 439 -26.80 10.35 17.36
C SER A 439 -25.57 11.04 16.79
N GLY A 440 -24.40 10.54 17.11
CA GLY A 440 -23.14 11.01 16.50
C GLY A 440 -22.85 10.33 15.17
N VAL A 441 -22.03 10.96 14.35
CA VAL A 441 -21.56 10.38 13.08
C VAL A 441 -20.05 10.46 13.04
N LEU A 442 -19.38 9.31 12.91
CA LEU A 442 -17.97 9.28 12.51
C LEU A 442 -17.88 9.42 10.99
N THR A 443 -17.15 10.41 10.53
CA THR A 443 -16.95 10.69 9.11
C THR A 443 -15.50 10.44 8.71
N VAL A 444 -15.27 9.66 7.66
CA VAL A 444 -13.94 9.47 7.07
C VAL A 444 -13.59 10.69 6.21
N GLU A 445 -12.52 11.40 6.58
CA GLU A 445 -12.10 12.65 5.95
C GLU A 445 -10.99 12.44 4.92
N SER A 446 -9.97 11.67 5.26
CA SER A 446 -8.84 11.41 4.37
C SER A 446 -8.23 10.03 4.60
N LEU A 447 -7.51 9.54 3.60
CA LEU A 447 -6.80 8.27 3.66
C LEU A 447 -5.48 8.35 2.90
N HIS A 448 -4.37 8.19 3.58
CA HIS A 448 -3.05 7.99 2.97
C HIS A 448 -2.64 6.53 3.07
N VAL A 449 -1.94 6.05 2.05
CA VAL A 449 -1.35 4.71 2.03
C VAL A 449 0.13 4.85 1.71
N TYR A 450 0.97 4.22 2.52
CA TYR A 450 2.42 4.30 2.35
C TYR A 450 3.07 2.97 2.75
N HIS A 451 4.14 2.63 2.08
CA HIS A 451 5.12 1.65 2.58
C HIS A 451 6.53 2.10 2.20
N PRO A 452 7.52 1.84 3.06
CA PRO A 452 8.91 2.11 2.74
C PRO A 452 9.39 1.17 1.62
N LEU A 453 10.44 1.56 0.93
CA LEU A 453 10.99 0.76 -0.14
C LEU A 453 11.84 -0.38 0.43
N PRO A 454 11.54 -1.64 0.10
CA PRO A 454 12.38 -2.76 0.47
C PRO A 454 13.75 -2.69 -0.22
N HIS A 455 14.65 -3.58 0.16
CA HIS A 455 16.00 -3.63 -0.39
C HIS A 455 16.04 -3.70 -1.92
N LEU A 456 15.16 -4.51 -2.51
CA LEU A 456 14.96 -4.58 -3.96
C LEU A 456 13.66 -3.86 -4.33
N ALA A 457 13.77 -2.66 -4.88
CA ALA A 457 12.62 -1.83 -5.20
C ALA A 457 12.92 -0.84 -6.34
N SER A 458 11.93 -0.06 -6.73
CA SER A 458 12.08 1.14 -7.57
C SER A 458 12.84 2.25 -6.83
N SER A 459 13.35 3.24 -7.57
CA SER A 459 13.94 4.45 -6.98
C SER A 459 12.92 5.26 -6.19
N ALA A 460 11.66 5.24 -6.65
CA ALA A 460 10.52 5.82 -5.95
C ALA A 460 9.28 4.94 -6.11
N THR A 461 8.43 4.91 -5.10
CA THR A 461 7.06 4.38 -5.23
C THR A 461 6.08 5.48 -4.87
N PHE A 462 5.19 5.78 -5.80
CA PHE A 462 4.16 6.79 -5.64
C PHE A 462 2.82 6.13 -5.37
N PHE A 463 2.14 6.57 -4.31
CA PHE A 463 0.83 6.09 -3.90
C PHE A 463 -0.19 7.21 -4.04
N ILE A 464 -1.37 6.87 -4.50
CA ILE A 464 -2.52 7.75 -4.50
C ILE A 464 -3.73 6.99 -3.98
N ALA A 465 -4.39 7.55 -2.99
CA ALA A 465 -5.71 7.14 -2.51
C ALA A 465 -6.63 8.36 -2.52
N SER A 466 -7.92 8.19 -2.38
CA SER A 466 -8.83 9.33 -2.28
C SER A 466 -10.07 9.01 -1.44
N VAL A 467 -10.57 10.03 -0.77
CA VAL A 467 -11.90 10.08 -0.16
C VAL A 467 -12.67 11.19 -0.87
N ASP A 468 -12.50 12.45 -0.50
CA ASP A 468 -13.01 13.63 -1.21
C ASP A 468 -11.93 14.38 -1.99
N ALA A 469 -10.69 14.18 -1.62
CA ALA A 469 -9.50 14.70 -2.29
C ALA A 469 -8.54 13.56 -2.59
N PHE A 470 -7.61 13.81 -3.49
CA PHE A 470 -6.46 12.92 -3.64
C PHE A 470 -5.55 13.05 -2.41
N ASN A 471 -5.08 11.92 -1.92
CA ASN A 471 -4.10 11.83 -0.86
C ASN A 471 -2.87 11.15 -1.45
N TYR A 472 -1.78 11.88 -1.48
CA TYR A 472 -0.54 11.49 -2.11
C TYR A 472 0.47 11.02 -1.07
N SER A 473 1.20 9.98 -1.39
CA SER A 473 2.35 9.54 -0.59
C SER A 473 3.45 9.06 -1.53
N MET A 474 4.70 9.23 -1.15
CA MET A 474 5.82 8.70 -1.90
C MET A 474 6.89 8.17 -0.96
N ALA A 475 7.40 6.99 -1.26
CA ALA A 475 8.66 6.49 -0.73
C ALA A 475 9.75 6.67 -1.79
N HIS A 476 10.92 7.18 -1.45
CA HIS A 476 12.02 7.32 -2.40
C HIS A 476 13.38 6.97 -1.81
N LYS A 477 14.29 6.58 -2.67
CA LYS A 477 15.71 6.29 -2.41
C LYS A 477 16.65 7.25 -3.15
N CYS A 478 16.13 8.35 -3.65
CA CYS A 478 16.91 9.43 -4.24
C CYS A 478 17.53 10.31 -3.15
N GLU A 479 18.46 11.19 -3.52
CA GLU A 479 18.86 12.32 -2.67
C GLU A 479 17.61 13.09 -2.22
N ASN A 480 17.56 13.53 -0.96
CA ASN A 480 16.34 14.11 -0.38
C ASN A 480 15.79 15.29 -1.20
N VAL A 481 16.64 16.25 -1.55
CA VAL A 481 16.25 17.42 -2.36
C VAL A 481 15.64 17.00 -3.71
N VAL A 482 16.18 15.95 -4.32
CA VAL A 482 15.67 15.41 -5.60
C VAL A 482 14.33 14.70 -5.40
N GLY A 483 14.19 13.94 -4.32
CA GLY A 483 12.94 13.27 -3.98
C GLY A 483 11.81 14.25 -3.67
N GLU A 484 12.10 15.30 -2.91
CA GLU A 484 11.15 16.37 -2.60
C GLU A 484 10.70 17.12 -3.86
N ALA A 485 11.66 17.52 -4.72
CA ALA A 485 11.37 18.17 -5.98
C ALA A 485 10.52 17.28 -6.91
N LEU A 486 10.84 15.98 -6.97
CA LEU A 486 10.05 15.01 -7.74
C LEU A 486 8.62 14.89 -7.21
N PHE A 487 8.47 14.76 -5.89
CA PHE A 487 7.16 14.62 -5.27
C PHE A 487 6.29 15.85 -5.47
N THR A 488 6.85 17.05 -5.25
CA THR A 488 6.16 18.31 -5.49
C THR A 488 5.71 18.43 -6.95
N ALA A 489 6.60 18.14 -7.90
CA ALA A 489 6.27 18.18 -9.32
C ALA A 489 5.15 17.18 -9.69
N ILE A 490 5.16 15.97 -9.12
CA ILE A 490 4.08 14.98 -9.35
C ILE A 490 2.74 15.52 -8.82
N VAL A 491 2.71 16.04 -7.59
CA VAL A 491 1.48 16.56 -6.99
C VAL A 491 0.93 17.74 -7.80
N GLU A 492 1.75 18.71 -8.15
CA GLU A 492 1.34 19.89 -8.95
C GLU A 492 0.79 19.48 -10.32
N LEU A 493 1.43 18.51 -10.97
CA LEU A 493 0.95 17.98 -12.25
C LEU A 493 -0.37 17.23 -12.10
N CYS A 494 -0.52 16.40 -11.06
CA CYS A 494 -1.78 15.70 -10.78
C CYS A 494 -2.93 16.67 -10.53
N GLU A 495 -2.70 17.74 -9.77
CA GLU A 495 -3.69 18.79 -9.49
C GLU A 495 -3.96 19.73 -10.70
N SER A 496 -3.23 19.55 -11.80
CA SER A 496 -3.35 20.34 -13.03
C SER A 496 -3.97 19.56 -14.21
N ILE A 497 -4.26 18.27 -14.03
CA ILE A 497 -4.74 17.38 -15.11
C ILE A 497 -6.06 17.90 -15.73
N ASP A 498 -6.95 18.47 -14.93
CA ASP A 498 -8.23 19.03 -15.39
C ASP A 498 -8.08 20.16 -16.42
N ARG A 499 -6.94 20.85 -16.43
CA ARG A 499 -6.63 21.99 -17.30
C ARG A 499 -5.84 21.62 -18.54
N ILE A 500 -5.50 20.35 -18.73
CA ILE A 500 -4.73 19.89 -19.89
C ILE A 500 -5.64 19.81 -21.11
N GLY A 501 -5.27 20.52 -22.19
CA GLY A 501 -5.98 20.50 -23.47
C GLY A 501 -5.88 19.13 -24.17
N THR A 502 -6.91 18.79 -24.97
CA THR A 502 -7.02 17.45 -25.61
C THR A 502 -5.81 17.10 -26.46
N ASP A 503 -5.26 18.05 -27.24
CA ASP A 503 -4.12 17.83 -28.12
C ASP A 503 -2.81 18.40 -27.57
N GLU A 504 -2.81 18.88 -26.32
CA GLU A 504 -1.67 19.54 -25.70
C GLU A 504 -0.47 18.58 -25.59
N LYS A 505 0.68 19.00 -26.13
CA LYS A 505 1.89 18.18 -26.12
C LYS A 505 2.53 18.16 -24.73
N LEU A 506 3.21 17.06 -24.43
CA LEU A 506 3.84 16.86 -23.11
C LEU A 506 4.74 18.02 -22.70
N LEU A 507 5.55 18.56 -23.63
CA LEU A 507 6.44 19.68 -23.34
C LEU A 507 5.65 20.98 -23.12
N ASP A 508 4.54 21.19 -23.82
CA ASP A 508 3.67 22.37 -23.66
C ASP A 508 2.98 22.35 -22.29
N VAL A 509 2.49 21.17 -21.87
CA VAL A 509 1.92 20.96 -20.50
C VAL A 509 2.95 21.38 -19.47
N LEU A 510 4.20 20.89 -19.59
CA LEU A 510 5.26 21.17 -18.63
C LEU A 510 5.58 22.68 -18.57
N ASN A 511 5.68 23.33 -19.72
CA ASN A 511 5.96 24.76 -19.81
C ASN A 511 4.81 25.61 -19.21
N ARG A 512 3.57 25.18 -19.44
CA ARG A 512 2.37 25.89 -18.94
C ARG A 512 2.20 25.75 -17.42
N VAL A 513 2.45 24.57 -16.86
CA VAL A 513 2.33 24.35 -15.42
C VAL A 513 3.39 25.16 -14.67
N GLY A 514 4.54 25.41 -15.31
CA GLY A 514 5.57 26.31 -14.77
C GLY A 514 6.16 25.79 -13.47
N LEU A 515 6.40 24.47 -13.38
CA LEU A 515 6.99 23.83 -12.22
C LEU A 515 8.24 24.57 -11.75
N ARG A 516 8.30 24.90 -10.47
CA ARG A 516 9.48 25.50 -9.86
C ARG A 516 10.36 24.41 -9.30
N TYR A 517 11.62 24.38 -9.70
CA TYR A 517 12.62 23.54 -9.06
C TYR A 517 13.11 24.22 -7.79
N THR A 518 12.59 23.82 -6.64
CA THR A 518 12.91 24.42 -5.33
C THR A 518 14.26 23.96 -4.76
N GLY A 519 15.05 23.20 -5.52
CA GLY A 519 16.34 22.65 -5.07
C GLY A 519 17.43 23.67 -4.70
N HIS A 520 17.18 24.97 -4.84
CA HIS A 520 18.12 26.04 -4.49
C HIS A 520 17.74 26.88 -3.28
N ASP A 521 16.54 26.73 -2.72
CA ASP A 521 16.06 27.59 -1.62
C ASP A 521 16.32 27.03 -0.22
N TYR A 522 16.93 25.86 -0.10
CA TYR A 522 17.36 25.30 1.19
C TYR A 522 18.88 25.38 1.31
N LYS A 523 19.36 26.56 1.69
CA LYS A 523 20.67 26.74 2.31
C LYS A 523 20.53 26.88 3.81
#